data_11768b090414309f81a533e4f1e81bd9
#
_entry.id   11768b090414309f81a533e4f1e81bd9
#
_cell.length_a   1.000
_cell.length_b   1.000
_cell.length_c   1.000
_cell.angle_alpha   90.00
_cell.angle_beta   90.00
_cell.angle_gamma   90.00
#
_symmetry.space_group_name_H-M   'P 1'
#
loop_
_entity.id
_entity.type
_entity.pdbx_description
1 polymer ?
#
loop_
_entity_poly.entity_id
_entity_poly.type
_entity_poly.pdbx_seq_one_letter_code
_entity_poly.pdbx_strand_id
1 'polypeptide(L)'
;MKKKLTVAGIALTLILLIPMLYSTIFIKSMMDPYGNIDKLPVALVENQSTNRVYTALKESNVFDFTLTNHEKAVEKLKQGKVYAIIEFESDFMNKLSEFPAKQAPAEIKLTTGEGLNYSSAKIISSAVDKFVLKANNQTASSMVEKLNQEKVPIPANISEVIQLKHEEYYPVKNNGEAMAPYILSLTLFVGSIFLNQFVMRIFKKKANNYSSYWRKQYLYPLLIVFGQSLLLAVAIFTILNLHTDYWKEFMLFIFLASGTFYSVIVSFNKLFPGIGSLLVLIITMLQTSSSGGSYSIYLASPVFQTIHRFIPMTYSVDGFRKLLSLDSTNIRTECLALFIFLGLSQLIIYLAYWYHEKEKRPR
;
A
#
# COMPACT_ATOMS: atom_id res chain seq x y z
N MET A 1 -1.40 38.39 26.19
CA MET A 1 -0.29 37.58 26.76
C MET A 1 -0.75 36.13 27.06
N LYS A 2 -1.83 35.91 27.83
CA LYS A 2 -2.35 34.54 28.18
C LYS A 2 -2.60 33.63 26.96
N LYS A 3 -3.28 34.08 25.90
CA LYS A 3 -3.53 33.27 24.67
C LYS A 3 -2.24 32.82 23.98
N LYS A 4 -1.18 33.62 23.95
CA LYS A 4 0.11 33.19 23.33
C LYS A 4 0.83 32.17 24.21
N LEU A 5 0.72 32.25 25.53
CA LEU A 5 1.30 31.28 26.47
C LEU A 5 0.60 29.94 26.37
N THR A 6 -0.74 29.93 26.21
CA THR A 6 -1.53 28.73 26.04
C THR A 6 -1.17 27.99 24.72
N VAL A 7 -1.05 28.73 23.61
CA VAL A 7 -0.65 28.15 22.31
C VAL A 7 0.78 27.59 22.35
N ALA A 8 1.70 28.30 23.00
CA ALA A 8 3.08 27.83 23.17
C ALA A 8 3.15 26.60 24.06
N GLY A 9 2.35 26.51 25.13
CA GLY A 9 2.24 25.34 25.99
C GLY A 9 1.71 24.11 25.23
N ILE A 10 0.61 24.26 24.47
CA ILE A 10 0.05 23.19 23.63
C ILE A 10 1.08 22.72 22.59
N ALA A 11 1.76 23.66 21.93
CA ALA A 11 2.79 23.32 20.95
C ALA A 11 3.95 22.53 21.58
N LEU A 12 4.43 22.94 22.76
CA LEU A 12 5.49 22.26 23.48
C LEU A 12 5.05 20.84 23.89
N THR A 13 3.84 20.69 24.42
CA THR A 13 3.29 19.37 24.79
C THR A 13 3.20 18.45 23.56
N LEU A 14 2.70 18.95 22.44
CA LEU A 14 2.64 18.17 21.20
C LEU A 14 4.04 17.77 20.72
N ILE A 15 5.04 18.68 20.76
CA ILE A 15 6.43 18.38 20.37
C ILE A 15 7.02 17.28 21.25
N LEU A 16 6.78 17.30 22.54
CA LEU A 16 7.24 16.25 23.47
C LEU A 16 6.56 14.90 23.21
N LEU A 17 5.30 14.91 22.80
CA LEU A 17 4.54 13.69 22.52
C LEU A 17 4.80 13.12 21.12
N ILE A 18 5.33 13.90 20.17
CA ILE A 18 5.56 13.47 18.79
C ILE A 18 6.35 12.14 18.68
N PRO A 19 7.52 11.97 19.33
CA PRO A 19 8.28 10.71 19.20
C PRO A 19 7.49 9.51 19.72
N MET A 20 6.75 9.69 20.81
CA MET A 20 5.89 8.66 21.37
C MET A 20 4.73 8.32 20.42
N LEU A 21 4.02 9.33 19.93
CA LEU A 21 2.91 9.14 18.99
C LEU A 21 3.38 8.48 17.70
N TYR A 22 4.51 8.95 17.13
CA TYR A 22 5.06 8.41 15.89
C TYR A 22 5.40 6.94 16.04
N SER A 23 6.21 6.58 17.04
CA SER A 23 6.60 5.20 17.28
C SER A 23 5.39 4.32 17.60
N THR A 24 4.46 4.80 18.45
CA THR A 24 3.26 4.03 18.80
C THR A 24 2.35 3.77 17.60
N ILE A 25 2.05 4.81 16.79
CA ILE A 25 1.19 4.69 15.61
C ILE A 25 1.85 3.77 14.58
N PHE A 26 3.12 4.04 14.25
CA PHE A 26 3.84 3.32 13.20
C PHE A 26 4.10 1.85 13.58
N ILE A 27 4.62 1.60 14.80
CA ILE A 27 4.86 0.24 15.28
C ILE A 27 3.54 -0.52 15.39
N LYS A 28 2.49 0.09 15.96
CA LYS A 28 1.20 -0.58 16.11
C LYS A 28 0.54 -0.91 14.77
N SER A 29 0.75 -0.11 13.73
CA SER A 29 0.25 -0.42 12.38
C SER A 29 0.91 -1.66 11.77
N MET A 30 2.14 -1.99 12.20
CA MET A 30 2.97 -3.07 11.68
C MET A 30 3.26 -4.18 12.70
N MET A 31 2.64 -4.12 13.90
CA MET A 31 3.02 -4.94 15.06
C MET A 31 2.87 -6.43 14.80
N ASP A 32 1.84 -6.82 14.06
CA ASP A 32 1.56 -8.22 13.80
C ASP A 32 1.00 -8.41 12.38
N PRO A 33 1.85 -8.31 11.34
CA PRO A 33 1.42 -8.57 9.97
C PRO A 33 1.03 -10.04 9.76
N TYR A 34 1.53 -10.96 10.57
CA TYR A 34 1.19 -12.37 10.50
C TYR A 34 -0.11 -12.71 11.26
N GLY A 35 -0.48 -11.93 12.28
CA GLY A 35 -1.73 -12.12 13.02
C GLY A 35 -3.00 -11.74 12.26
N ASN A 36 -2.86 -11.08 11.11
CA ASN A 36 -3.98 -10.76 10.21
C ASN A 36 -3.83 -11.40 8.82
N ILE A 37 -3.02 -12.44 8.70
CA ILE A 37 -2.80 -13.14 7.44
C ILE A 37 -4.11 -13.78 6.92
N ASP A 38 -4.99 -14.16 7.81
CA ASP A 38 -6.35 -14.66 7.56
C ASP A 38 -7.23 -13.67 6.78
N LYS A 39 -6.86 -12.39 6.77
CA LYS A 39 -7.56 -11.33 6.02
C LYS A 39 -6.98 -11.06 4.64
N LEU A 40 -5.86 -11.70 4.29
CA LEU A 40 -5.29 -11.53 2.95
C LEU A 40 -6.15 -12.28 1.92
N PRO A 41 -6.73 -11.57 0.93
CA PRO A 41 -7.57 -12.21 -0.06
C PRO A 41 -6.72 -13.03 -1.05
N VAL A 42 -7.04 -14.32 -1.13
CA VAL A 42 -6.41 -15.31 -2.01
C VAL A 42 -7.47 -16.03 -2.82
N ALA A 43 -7.28 -16.14 -4.12
CA ALA A 43 -8.17 -16.90 -4.97
C ALA A 43 -7.75 -18.38 -4.99
N LEU A 44 -8.73 -19.27 -4.89
CA LEU A 44 -8.58 -20.70 -5.15
C LEU A 44 -9.25 -21.01 -6.49
N VAL A 45 -8.52 -21.69 -7.38
CA VAL A 45 -9.08 -22.11 -8.67
C VAL A 45 -9.94 -23.35 -8.48
N GLU A 46 -11.19 -23.25 -8.92
CA GLU A 46 -12.19 -24.31 -8.81
C GLU A 46 -11.86 -25.49 -9.73
N ASN A 47 -11.66 -26.68 -9.14
CA ASN A 47 -11.56 -27.96 -9.83
C ASN A 47 -11.91 -29.10 -8.86
N GLN A 48 -11.88 -30.37 -9.33
CA GLN A 48 -12.26 -31.52 -8.51
C GLN A 48 -11.41 -31.67 -7.23
N SER A 49 -10.11 -31.41 -7.32
CA SER A 49 -9.20 -31.51 -6.18
C SER A 49 -9.41 -30.36 -5.21
N THR A 50 -9.53 -29.13 -5.71
CA THR A 50 -9.79 -27.94 -4.88
C THR A 50 -11.09 -28.07 -4.12
N ASN A 51 -12.17 -28.53 -4.76
CA ASN A 51 -13.47 -28.69 -4.12
C ASN A 51 -13.46 -29.67 -2.94
N ARG A 52 -12.59 -30.69 -2.98
CA ARG A 52 -12.41 -31.64 -1.87
C ARG A 52 -11.70 -31.04 -0.67
N VAL A 53 -10.75 -30.14 -0.90
CA VAL A 53 -9.92 -29.52 0.15
C VAL A 53 -10.42 -28.14 0.59
N TYR A 54 -11.35 -27.54 -0.17
CA TYR A 54 -11.79 -26.17 0.02
C TYR A 54 -12.36 -25.91 1.42
N THR A 55 -13.23 -26.79 1.90
CA THR A 55 -13.82 -26.64 3.25
C THR A 55 -12.75 -26.66 4.32
N ALA A 56 -11.80 -27.60 4.24
CA ALA A 56 -10.70 -27.69 5.20
C ALA A 56 -9.77 -26.47 5.12
N LEU A 57 -9.47 -25.97 3.92
CA LEU A 57 -8.68 -24.74 3.75
C LEU A 57 -9.39 -23.51 4.32
N LYS A 58 -10.70 -23.39 4.09
CA LYS A 58 -11.51 -22.29 4.62
C LYS A 58 -11.60 -22.35 6.14
N GLU A 59 -11.79 -23.51 6.71
CA GLU A 59 -11.83 -23.73 8.18
C GLU A 59 -10.47 -23.52 8.84
N SER A 60 -9.36 -23.69 8.10
CA SER A 60 -8.00 -23.43 8.61
C SER A 60 -7.72 -21.97 8.92
N ASN A 61 -8.52 -21.08 8.35
CA ASN A 61 -8.45 -19.62 8.56
C ASN A 61 -7.07 -19.03 8.25
N VAL A 62 -6.31 -19.63 7.31
CA VAL A 62 -4.97 -19.19 6.94
C VAL A 62 -5.02 -17.93 6.07
N PHE A 63 -6.00 -17.85 5.14
CA PHE A 63 -6.24 -16.71 4.26
C PHE A 63 -7.73 -16.47 4.07
N ASP A 64 -8.11 -15.29 3.55
CA ASP A 64 -9.46 -15.03 3.05
C ASP A 64 -9.63 -15.65 1.65
N PHE A 65 -10.06 -16.90 1.63
CA PHE A 65 -10.16 -17.67 0.39
C PHE A 65 -11.45 -17.37 -0.39
N THR A 66 -11.28 -17.08 -1.68
CA THR A 66 -12.38 -16.96 -2.64
C THR A 66 -12.27 -18.06 -3.70
N LEU A 67 -13.26 -18.96 -3.77
CA LEU A 67 -13.34 -19.98 -4.83
C LEU A 67 -13.83 -19.34 -6.14
N THR A 68 -13.14 -19.58 -7.25
CA THR A 68 -13.46 -19.01 -8.56
C THR A 68 -12.76 -19.79 -9.69
N ASN A 69 -13.14 -19.58 -10.95
CA ASN A 69 -12.41 -20.15 -12.08
C ASN A 69 -11.10 -19.40 -12.35
N HIS A 70 -10.19 -20.03 -13.12
CA HIS A 70 -8.85 -19.49 -13.41
C HIS A 70 -8.92 -18.08 -14.03
N GLU A 71 -9.76 -17.86 -15.03
CA GLU A 71 -9.86 -16.56 -15.73
C GLU A 71 -10.27 -15.43 -14.77
N LYS A 72 -11.30 -15.66 -13.94
CA LYS A 72 -11.74 -14.70 -12.92
C LYS A 72 -10.72 -14.50 -11.80
N ALA A 73 -9.96 -15.54 -11.45
CA ALA A 73 -8.88 -15.42 -10.48
C ALA A 73 -7.79 -14.46 -10.99
N VAL A 74 -7.38 -14.63 -12.25
CA VAL A 74 -6.41 -13.73 -12.92
C VAL A 74 -6.96 -12.32 -13.05
N GLU A 75 -8.24 -12.17 -13.39
CA GLU A 75 -8.87 -10.83 -13.44
C GLU A 75 -8.88 -10.15 -12.06
N LYS A 76 -9.26 -10.88 -11.00
CA LYS A 76 -9.23 -10.37 -9.62
C LYS A 76 -7.81 -9.99 -9.19
N LEU A 77 -6.81 -10.78 -9.57
CA LEU A 77 -5.40 -10.46 -9.30
C LEU A 77 -4.99 -9.16 -10.00
N LYS A 78 -5.29 -9.02 -11.30
CA LYS A 78 -5.02 -7.79 -12.07
C LYS A 78 -5.73 -6.56 -11.49
N GLN A 79 -6.92 -6.74 -10.91
CA GLN A 79 -7.68 -5.67 -10.25
C GLN A 79 -7.21 -5.39 -8.81
N GLY A 80 -6.24 -6.12 -8.28
CA GLY A 80 -5.77 -6.00 -6.89
C GLY A 80 -6.79 -6.46 -5.84
N LYS A 81 -7.80 -7.23 -6.25
CA LYS A 81 -8.82 -7.79 -5.35
C LYS A 81 -8.34 -9.04 -4.60
N VAL A 82 -7.34 -9.71 -5.14
CA VAL A 82 -6.61 -10.81 -4.50
C VAL A 82 -5.12 -10.59 -4.70
N TYR A 83 -4.29 -11.09 -3.79
CA TYR A 83 -2.83 -10.98 -3.85
C TYR A 83 -2.13 -12.23 -4.36
N ALA A 84 -2.85 -13.34 -4.37
CA ALA A 84 -2.35 -14.59 -4.91
C ALA A 84 -3.48 -15.47 -5.45
N ILE A 85 -3.09 -16.42 -6.29
CA ILE A 85 -3.94 -17.47 -6.83
C ILE A 85 -3.28 -18.80 -6.46
N ILE A 86 -4.03 -19.71 -5.85
CA ILE A 86 -3.61 -21.09 -5.58
C ILE A 86 -4.44 -22.01 -6.47
N GLU A 87 -3.75 -22.84 -7.21
CA GLU A 87 -4.34 -23.82 -8.11
C GLU A 87 -3.78 -25.21 -7.82
N PHE A 88 -4.65 -26.13 -7.47
CA PHE A 88 -4.32 -27.54 -7.33
C PHE A 88 -4.46 -28.19 -8.70
N GLU A 89 -3.57 -29.09 -9.04
CA GLU A 89 -3.72 -29.92 -10.23
C GLU A 89 -5.04 -30.72 -10.18
N SER A 90 -5.73 -30.91 -11.32
CA SER A 90 -7.07 -31.51 -11.32
C SER A 90 -7.07 -32.97 -10.81
N ASP A 91 -5.98 -33.68 -11.01
CA ASP A 91 -5.74 -35.06 -10.52
C ASP A 91 -4.87 -35.13 -9.26
N PHE A 92 -4.68 -34.02 -8.55
CA PHE A 92 -3.83 -33.89 -7.37
C PHE A 92 -4.02 -34.99 -6.33
N MET A 93 -5.28 -35.34 -5.99
CA MET A 93 -5.60 -36.37 -5.00
C MET A 93 -5.25 -37.79 -5.53
N ASN A 94 -5.41 -38.00 -6.83
CA ASN A 94 -5.04 -39.28 -7.45
C ASN A 94 -3.52 -39.45 -7.45
N LYS A 95 -2.77 -38.40 -7.82
CA LYS A 95 -1.30 -38.45 -7.79
C LYS A 95 -0.77 -38.66 -6.38
N LEU A 96 -1.36 -38.05 -5.34
CA LEU A 96 -1.01 -38.35 -3.96
C LEU A 96 -1.17 -39.85 -3.62
N SER A 97 -2.29 -40.45 -4.02
CA SER A 97 -2.54 -41.86 -3.74
C SER A 97 -1.66 -42.83 -4.54
N GLU A 98 -1.28 -42.47 -5.76
CA GLU A 98 -0.46 -43.25 -6.68
C GLU A 98 1.06 -43.00 -6.52
N PHE A 99 1.46 -42.00 -5.70
CA PHE A 99 2.86 -41.63 -5.56
C PHE A 99 3.82 -42.78 -5.21
N PRO A 100 3.47 -43.70 -4.31
CA PRO A 100 4.37 -44.81 -4.00
C PRO A 100 4.73 -45.69 -5.21
N ALA A 101 3.79 -45.81 -6.15
CA ALA A 101 3.98 -46.65 -7.37
C ALA A 101 4.60 -45.84 -8.53
N LYS A 102 4.13 -44.59 -8.74
CA LYS A 102 4.51 -43.81 -9.92
C LYS A 102 5.64 -42.79 -9.62
N GLN A 103 5.90 -42.46 -8.37
CA GLN A 103 6.90 -41.49 -7.91
C GLN A 103 6.77 -40.10 -8.59
N ALA A 104 5.56 -39.75 -9.05
CA ALA A 104 5.24 -38.48 -9.68
C ALA A 104 4.58 -37.58 -8.64
N PRO A 105 5.17 -36.44 -8.29
CA PRO A 105 4.60 -35.50 -7.29
C PRO A 105 3.31 -34.90 -7.79
N ALA A 106 2.42 -34.56 -6.83
CA ALA A 106 1.23 -33.80 -7.10
C ALA A 106 1.60 -32.27 -7.07
N GLU A 107 1.14 -31.52 -8.05
CA GLU A 107 1.53 -30.10 -8.20
C GLU A 107 0.50 -29.16 -7.57
N ILE A 108 1.01 -28.17 -6.82
CA ILE A 108 0.29 -26.96 -6.42
C ILE A 108 0.98 -25.79 -7.11
N LYS A 109 0.21 -25.00 -7.85
CA LYS A 109 0.69 -23.77 -8.47
C LYS A 109 0.30 -22.58 -7.62
N LEU A 110 1.29 -21.78 -7.21
CA LEU A 110 1.10 -20.52 -6.50
C LEU A 110 1.50 -19.37 -7.42
N THR A 111 0.53 -18.55 -7.80
CA THR A 111 0.77 -17.32 -8.55
C THR A 111 0.60 -16.13 -7.63
N THR A 112 1.63 -15.30 -7.46
CA THR A 112 1.60 -14.11 -6.59
C THR A 112 1.67 -12.82 -7.39
N GLY A 113 1.01 -11.76 -6.90
CA GLY A 113 1.05 -10.42 -7.46
C GLY A 113 2.11 -9.56 -6.78
N GLU A 114 3.40 -9.70 -7.12
CA GLU A 114 4.47 -8.94 -6.47
C GLU A 114 4.32 -7.42 -6.66
N GLY A 115 3.99 -6.98 -7.86
CA GLY A 115 3.77 -5.57 -8.15
C GLY A 115 2.54 -4.96 -7.46
N LEU A 116 1.59 -5.79 -7.01
CA LEU A 116 0.44 -5.33 -6.22
C LEU A 116 0.85 -4.93 -4.80
N ASN A 117 1.54 -5.83 -4.12
CA ASN A 117 2.16 -5.58 -2.82
C ASN A 117 3.21 -6.65 -2.54
N TYR A 118 4.47 -6.27 -2.68
CA TYR A 118 5.60 -7.18 -2.53
C TYR A 118 5.64 -7.88 -1.17
N SER A 119 5.42 -7.13 -0.10
CA SER A 119 5.42 -7.71 1.26
C SER A 119 4.33 -8.76 1.44
N SER A 120 3.11 -8.50 0.93
CA SER A 120 2.01 -9.48 0.98
C SER A 120 2.30 -10.70 0.12
N ALA A 121 2.85 -10.52 -1.08
CA ALA A 121 3.25 -11.63 -1.95
C ALA A 121 4.27 -12.54 -1.24
N LYS A 122 5.31 -11.97 -0.61
CA LYS A 122 6.32 -12.74 0.14
C LYS A 122 5.75 -13.41 1.41
N ILE A 123 4.82 -12.76 2.12
CA ILE A 123 4.13 -13.38 3.27
C ILE A 123 3.31 -14.59 2.80
N ILE A 124 2.53 -14.45 1.71
CA ILE A 124 1.74 -15.55 1.17
C ILE A 124 2.66 -16.70 0.71
N SER A 125 3.71 -16.40 -0.07
CA SER A 125 4.68 -17.42 -0.52
C SER A 125 5.25 -18.19 0.66
N SER A 126 5.77 -17.48 1.67
CA SER A 126 6.33 -18.11 2.87
C SER A 126 5.32 -18.97 3.65
N ALA A 127 4.06 -18.54 3.71
CA ALA A 127 3.00 -19.31 4.39
C ALA A 127 2.64 -20.58 3.60
N VAL A 128 2.53 -20.49 2.27
CA VAL A 128 2.24 -21.64 1.41
C VAL A 128 3.41 -22.61 1.39
N ASP A 129 4.66 -22.13 1.32
CA ASP A 129 5.87 -22.97 1.44
C ASP A 129 5.86 -23.80 2.72
N LYS A 130 5.58 -23.15 3.87
CA LYS A 130 5.47 -23.85 5.17
C LYS A 130 4.32 -24.86 5.20
N PHE A 131 3.19 -24.50 4.58
CA PHE A 131 2.05 -25.42 4.47
C PHE A 131 2.42 -26.66 3.67
N VAL A 132 3.02 -26.48 2.48
CA VAL A 132 3.45 -27.59 1.62
C VAL A 132 4.50 -28.45 2.30
N LEU A 133 5.48 -27.84 2.98
CA LEU A 133 6.49 -28.57 3.75
C LEU A 133 5.84 -29.43 4.85
N LYS A 134 4.89 -28.88 5.59
CA LYS A 134 4.14 -29.61 6.62
C LYS A 134 3.30 -30.74 6.02
N ALA A 135 2.60 -30.47 4.91
CA ALA A 135 1.82 -31.47 4.21
C ALA A 135 2.69 -32.59 3.66
N ASN A 136 3.85 -32.29 3.08
CA ASN A 136 4.82 -33.29 2.64
C ASN A 136 5.28 -34.17 3.81
N ASN A 137 5.69 -33.58 4.92
CA ASN A 137 6.14 -34.34 6.09
C ASN A 137 5.06 -35.26 6.64
N GLN A 138 3.81 -34.80 6.74
CA GLN A 138 2.69 -35.62 7.22
C GLN A 138 2.35 -36.74 6.24
N THR A 139 2.29 -36.43 4.94
CA THR A 139 1.98 -37.41 3.90
C THR A 139 3.08 -38.46 3.79
N ALA A 140 4.35 -38.02 3.81
CA ALA A 140 5.51 -38.91 3.80
C ALA A 140 5.49 -39.87 5.01
N SER A 141 5.27 -39.36 6.21
CA SER A 141 5.20 -40.21 7.42
C SER A 141 4.11 -41.27 7.33
N SER A 142 2.90 -40.86 6.89
CA SER A 142 1.77 -41.82 6.72
C SER A 142 2.02 -42.84 5.62
N MET A 143 2.72 -42.45 4.53
CA MET A 143 3.12 -43.34 3.46
C MET A 143 4.18 -44.35 3.92
N VAL A 144 5.22 -43.87 4.62
CA VAL A 144 6.29 -44.71 5.18
C VAL A 144 5.71 -45.79 6.09
N GLU A 145 4.76 -45.43 6.96
CA GLU A 145 4.11 -46.39 7.85
C GLU A 145 3.36 -47.46 7.10
N LYS A 146 2.59 -47.12 6.05
CA LYS A 146 1.87 -48.06 5.20
C LYS A 146 2.83 -48.96 4.40
N LEU A 147 3.85 -48.38 3.74
CA LEU A 147 4.82 -49.12 2.96
C LEU A 147 5.62 -50.11 3.81
N ASN A 148 5.96 -49.73 5.05
CA ASN A 148 6.63 -50.64 5.98
C ASN A 148 5.71 -51.84 6.38
N GLN A 149 4.40 -51.59 6.60
CA GLN A 149 3.45 -52.67 6.88
C GLN A 149 3.29 -53.61 5.70
N GLU A 150 3.29 -53.08 4.47
CA GLU A 150 3.15 -53.86 3.22
C GLU A 150 4.49 -54.43 2.74
N LYS A 151 5.61 -54.15 3.40
CA LYS A 151 6.99 -54.54 3.03
C LYS A 151 7.37 -54.05 1.61
N VAL A 152 6.87 -52.92 1.19
CA VAL A 152 7.16 -52.28 -0.10
C VAL A 152 8.35 -51.31 0.09
N PRO A 153 9.31 -51.24 -0.87
CA PRO A 153 10.43 -50.30 -0.81
C PRO A 153 9.97 -48.87 -0.74
N ILE A 154 10.60 -48.07 0.15
CA ILE A 154 10.30 -46.67 0.30
C ILE A 154 10.95 -45.90 -0.86
N PRO A 155 10.21 -45.06 -1.62
CA PRO A 155 10.76 -44.23 -2.67
C PRO A 155 11.78 -43.22 -2.12
N ALA A 156 12.85 -42.97 -2.86
CA ALA A 156 13.89 -42.01 -2.44
C ALA A 156 13.40 -40.59 -2.32
N ASN A 157 12.40 -40.19 -3.11
CA ASN A 157 11.78 -38.86 -3.15
C ASN A 157 10.51 -38.74 -2.30
N ILE A 158 10.30 -39.60 -1.30
CA ILE A 158 9.07 -39.64 -0.48
C ILE A 158 8.85 -38.32 0.30
N SER A 159 9.86 -37.49 0.48
CA SER A 159 9.74 -36.15 1.08
C SER A 159 9.19 -35.10 0.13
N GLU A 160 9.04 -35.39 -1.16
CA GLU A 160 8.63 -34.47 -2.23
C GLU A 160 7.35 -34.97 -2.93
N VAL A 161 6.39 -35.44 -2.15
CA VAL A 161 5.09 -35.92 -2.65
C VAL A 161 4.24 -34.79 -3.26
N ILE A 162 4.41 -33.60 -2.73
CA ILE A 162 3.76 -32.38 -3.22
C ILE A 162 4.85 -31.40 -3.69
N GLN A 163 4.75 -30.99 -4.93
CA GLN A 163 5.63 -29.97 -5.52
C GLN A 163 4.89 -28.64 -5.61
N LEU A 164 5.52 -27.56 -5.13
CA LEU A 164 5.01 -26.21 -5.24
C LEU A 164 5.71 -25.49 -6.40
N LYS A 165 4.90 -25.03 -7.36
CA LYS A 165 5.38 -24.23 -8.48
C LYS A 165 5.01 -22.78 -8.28
N HIS A 166 6.00 -21.91 -8.21
CA HIS A 166 5.82 -20.48 -8.07
C HIS A 166 5.70 -19.81 -9.45
N GLU A 167 4.72 -18.94 -9.59
CA GLU A 167 4.61 -17.98 -10.68
C GLU A 167 4.45 -16.58 -10.12
N GLU A 168 5.03 -15.59 -10.78
CA GLU A 168 4.97 -14.20 -10.37
C GLU A 168 4.21 -13.39 -11.41
N TYR A 169 3.19 -12.68 -10.96
CA TYR A 169 2.47 -11.70 -11.75
C TYR A 169 3.00 -10.32 -11.41
N TYR A 170 3.33 -9.53 -12.42
CA TYR A 170 4.00 -8.24 -12.24
C TYR A 170 5.30 -8.36 -11.43
N PRO A 171 6.26 -9.17 -11.89
CA PRO A 171 7.51 -9.36 -11.16
C PRO A 171 8.25 -8.03 -11.01
N VAL A 172 8.86 -7.82 -9.85
CA VAL A 172 9.67 -6.65 -9.57
C VAL A 172 11.13 -7.05 -9.41
N LYS A 173 12.05 -6.27 -10.01
CA LYS A 173 13.49 -6.62 -10.06
C LYS A 173 14.14 -6.62 -8.69
N ASN A 174 13.70 -5.72 -7.81
CA ASN A 174 14.27 -5.57 -6.48
C ASN A 174 13.30 -4.84 -5.53
N ASN A 175 13.66 -4.83 -4.24
CA ASN A 175 12.85 -4.19 -3.21
C ASN A 175 12.68 -2.68 -3.41
N GLY A 176 13.66 -1.99 -4.02
CA GLY A 176 13.57 -0.56 -4.33
C GLY A 176 12.46 -0.26 -5.35
N GLU A 177 12.35 -1.06 -6.41
CA GLU A 177 11.30 -0.97 -7.41
C GLU A 177 9.92 -1.26 -6.78
N ALA A 178 9.83 -2.31 -5.97
CA ALA A 178 8.61 -2.67 -5.24
C ALA A 178 8.10 -1.56 -4.31
N MET A 179 9.01 -0.85 -3.65
CA MET A 179 8.70 0.22 -2.70
C MET A 179 8.58 1.60 -3.35
N ALA A 180 8.96 1.75 -4.63
CA ALA A 180 8.98 3.04 -5.33
C ALA A 180 7.64 3.79 -5.26
N PRO A 181 6.46 3.20 -5.50
CA PRO A 181 5.18 3.89 -5.41
C PRO A 181 4.94 4.56 -4.04
N TYR A 182 5.29 3.88 -2.97
CA TYR A 182 5.18 4.39 -1.61
C TYR A 182 6.17 5.51 -1.32
N ILE A 183 7.45 5.29 -1.65
CA ILE A 183 8.52 6.26 -1.40
C ILE A 183 8.30 7.54 -2.20
N LEU A 184 7.83 7.44 -3.45
CA LEU A 184 7.46 8.60 -4.26
C LEU A 184 6.37 9.44 -3.61
N SER A 185 5.29 8.81 -3.20
CA SER A 185 4.18 9.49 -2.53
C SER A 185 4.65 10.18 -1.24
N LEU A 186 5.45 9.49 -0.43
CA LEU A 186 6.02 10.03 0.80
C LEU A 186 6.95 11.22 0.53
N THR A 187 7.83 11.11 -0.45
CA THR A 187 8.81 12.15 -0.80
C THR A 187 8.12 13.43 -1.30
N LEU A 188 7.08 13.29 -2.14
CA LEU A 188 6.29 14.43 -2.61
C LEU A 188 5.56 15.13 -1.47
N PHE A 189 5.02 14.36 -0.53
CA PHE A 189 4.34 14.92 0.64
C PHE A 189 5.32 15.65 1.55
N VAL A 190 6.45 15.04 1.88
CA VAL A 190 7.51 15.63 2.73
C VAL A 190 8.13 16.86 2.06
N GLY A 191 8.43 16.81 0.76
CA GLY A 191 8.90 17.95 -0.01
C GLY A 191 7.95 19.15 0.06
N SER A 192 6.65 18.87 -0.02
CA SER A 192 5.60 19.89 0.13
C SER A 192 5.54 20.51 1.55
N ILE A 193 5.83 19.71 2.60
CA ILE A 193 5.94 20.24 3.98
C ILE A 193 7.08 21.24 4.08
N PHE A 194 8.27 20.86 3.63
CA PHE A 194 9.44 21.74 3.69
C PHE A 194 9.22 23.04 2.91
N LEU A 195 8.68 22.93 1.70
CA LEU A 195 8.38 24.12 0.92
C LEU A 195 7.36 25.04 1.61
N ASN A 196 6.27 24.47 2.16
CA ASN A 196 5.28 25.28 2.87
C ASN A 196 5.88 26.00 4.09
N GLN A 197 6.76 25.34 4.86
CA GLN A 197 7.47 25.97 5.98
C GLN A 197 8.36 27.14 5.51
N PHE A 198 9.05 26.96 4.39
CA PHE A 198 9.86 28.02 3.79
C PHE A 198 9.01 29.21 3.33
N VAL A 199 7.93 28.95 2.61
CA VAL A 199 6.98 29.94 2.11
C VAL A 199 6.34 30.74 3.26
N MET A 200 5.94 30.08 4.34
CA MET A 200 5.36 30.75 5.51
C MET A 200 6.34 31.71 6.20
N ARG A 201 7.65 31.46 6.11
CA ARG A 201 8.67 32.37 6.64
C ARG A 201 8.87 33.62 5.76
N ILE A 202 8.87 33.44 4.44
CA ILE A 202 9.19 34.52 3.47
C ILE A 202 7.98 35.41 3.23
N PHE A 203 6.80 34.86 3.00
CA PHE A 203 5.61 35.61 2.60
C PHE A 203 4.73 36.05 3.79
N LYS A 204 5.35 36.69 4.81
CA LYS A 204 4.62 37.26 5.94
C LYS A 204 3.80 38.54 5.60
N LYS A 205 3.98 39.11 4.40
CA LYS A 205 3.35 40.40 4.03
C LYS A 205 1.87 40.26 3.71
N LYS A 206 1.07 41.22 4.18
CA LYS A 206 -0.37 41.36 3.90
C LYS A 206 -0.61 41.41 2.39
N ALA A 207 -1.58 40.66 1.93
CA ALA A 207 -2.10 40.75 0.56
C ALA A 207 -3.31 41.70 0.56
N ASN A 208 -3.41 42.54 -0.47
CA ASN A 208 -4.49 43.54 -0.55
C ASN A 208 -5.86 42.94 -0.91
N ASN A 209 -5.84 41.78 -1.58
CA ASN A 209 -7.05 41.03 -1.96
C ASN A 209 -6.76 39.52 -2.05
N TYR A 210 -7.82 38.72 -2.16
CA TYR A 210 -7.72 37.25 -2.24
C TYR A 210 -6.84 36.79 -3.40
N SER A 211 -6.98 37.39 -4.58
CA SER A 211 -6.20 36.99 -5.77
C SER A 211 -4.68 37.19 -5.54
N SER A 212 -4.27 38.31 -4.95
CA SER A 212 -2.88 38.58 -4.59
C SER A 212 -2.37 37.61 -3.49
N TYR A 213 -3.23 37.29 -2.52
CA TYR A 213 -2.95 36.30 -1.49
C TYR A 213 -2.73 34.94 -2.07
N TRP A 214 -3.69 34.47 -2.89
CA TRP A 214 -3.64 33.14 -3.51
C TRP A 214 -2.43 32.98 -4.42
N ARG A 215 -2.13 33.97 -5.29
CA ARG A 215 -0.94 33.92 -6.16
C ARG A 215 0.36 33.80 -5.37
N LYS A 216 0.56 34.61 -4.34
CA LYS A 216 1.82 34.66 -3.58
C LYS A 216 2.00 33.49 -2.63
N GLN A 217 0.92 33.01 -2.01
CA GLN A 217 1.01 31.99 -0.97
C GLN A 217 0.64 30.58 -1.45
N TYR A 218 0.10 30.46 -2.65
CA TYR A 218 -0.29 29.20 -3.22
C TYR A 218 0.29 28.99 -4.62
N LEU A 219 -0.06 29.82 -5.61
CA LEU A 219 0.28 29.58 -7.02
C LEU A 219 1.81 29.57 -7.27
N TYR A 220 2.54 30.58 -6.80
CA TYR A 220 3.99 30.62 -7.00
C TYR A 220 4.72 29.47 -6.29
N PRO A 221 4.41 29.13 -5.02
CA PRO A 221 4.95 27.93 -4.41
C PRO A 221 4.58 26.64 -5.16
N LEU A 222 3.38 26.53 -5.71
CA LEU A 222 2.95 25.38 -6.49
C LEU A 222 3.84 25.16 -7.74
N LEU A 223 4.30 26.23 -8.39
CA LEU A 223 5.26 26.11 -9.49
C LEU A 223 6.61 25.48 -9.05
N ILE A 224 7.03 25.80 -7.80
CA ILE A 224 8.22 25.17 -7.22
C ILE A 224 7.96 23.68 -6.92
N VAL A 225 6.77 23.34 -6.42
CA VAL A 225 6.35 21.93 -6.21
C VAL A 225 6.42 21.15 -7.54
N PHE A 226 5.94 21.73 -8.62
CA PHE A 226 6.03 21.10 -9.94
C PHE A 226 7.47 20.95 -10.42
N GLY A 227 8.33 21.95 -10.16
CA GLY A 227 9.78 21.83 -10.42
C GLY A 227 10.43 20.69 -9.63
N GLN A 228 10.09 20.54 -8.33
CA GLN A 228 10.55 19.42 -7.51
C GLN A 228 10.07 18.07 -8.06
N SER A 229 8.81 17.99 -8.49
CA SER A 229 8.22 16.78 -9.06
C SER A 229 8.90 16.40 -10.39
N LEU A 230 9.23 17.39 -11.22
CA LEU A 230 9.97 17.17 -12.46
C LEU A 230 11.38 16.64 -12.20
N LEU A 231 12.13 17.25 -11.27
CA LEU A 231 13.45 16.78 -10.87
C LEU A 231 13.41 15.37 -10.30
N LEU A 232 12.39 15.06 -9.47
CA LEU A 232 12.18 13.71 -8.94
C LEU A 232 11.90 12.72 -10.08
N ALA A 233 11.04 13.05 -11.03
CA ALA A 233 10.76 12.20 -12.19
C ALA A 233 12.04 11.94 -13.03
N VAL A 234 12.84 12.98 -13.29
CA VAL A 234 14.14 12.81 -13.97
C VAL A 234 15.03 11.86 -13.19
N ALA A 235 15.16 12.02 -11.87
CA ALA A 235 16.00 11.14 -11.05
C ALA A 235 15.51 9.68 -11.08
N ILE A 236 14.21 9.45 -11.08
CA ILE A 236 13.60 8.11 -11.16
C ILE A 236 14.00 7.40 -12.46
N PHE A 237 13.84 8.08 -13.58
CA PHE A 237 14.08 7.47 -14.87
C PHE A 237 15.57 7.40 -15.27
N THR A 238 16.42 8.35 -14.80
CA THR A 238 17.83 8.41 -15.20
C THR A 238 18.79 7.82 -14.18
N ILE A 239 18.53 7.97 -12.87
CA ILE A 239 19.42 7.50 -11.81
C ILE A 239 18.97 6.13 -11.28
N LEU A 240 17.67 5.96 -11.02
CA LEU A 240 17.12 4.72 -10.49
C LEU A 240 16.76 3.73 -11.60
N ASN A 241 16.77 4.14 -12.87
CA ASN A 241 16.44 3.31 -14.03
C ASN A 241 15.09 2.58 -13.91
N LEU A 242 14.12 3.21 -13.25
CA LEU A 242 12.75 2.71 -13.23
C LEU A 242 12.12 2.96 -14.60
N HIS A 243 11.38 2.01 -15.12
CA HIS A 243 10.77 2.10 -16.44
C HIS A 243 9.26 2.12 -16.31
N THR A 244 8.62 2.88 -17.19
CA THR A 244 7.18 2.82 -17.44
C THR A 244 6.93 3.18 -18.90
N ASP A 245 6.04 2.45 -19.54
CA ASP A 245 5.60 2.77 -20.90
C ASP A 245 4.62 3.97 -20.90
N TYR A 246 4.12 4.35 -19.73
CA TYR A 246 3.12 5.41 -19.51
C TYR A 246 3.72 6.68 -18.93
N TRP A 247 4.85 7.14 -19.47
CA TRP A 247 5.58 8.30 -18.92
C TRP A 247 4.76 9.60 -18.95
N LYS A 248 3.83 9.77 -19.90
CA LYS A 248 2.94 10.95 -19.98
C LYS A 248 1.94 10.96 -18.83
N GLU A 249 1.27 9.85 -18.62
CA GLU A 249 0.33 9.62 -17.52
C GLU A 249 1.05 9.76 -16.18
N PHE A 250 2.25 9.22 -16.07
CA PHE A 250 3.09 9.36 -14.89
C PHE A 250 3.42 10.83 -14.59
N MET A 251 3.84 11.62 -15.61
CA MET A 251 4.12 13.04 -15.43
C MET A 251 2.89 13.85 -15.01
N LEU A 252 1.74 13.60 -15.62
CA LEU A 252 0.49 14.25 -15.22
C LEU A 252 0.08 13.85 -13.79
N PHE A 253 0.23 12.58 -13.46
CA PHE A 253 -0.15 12.06 -12.16
C PHE A 253 0.77 12.58 -11.04
N ILE A 254 2.08 12.66 -11.25
CA ILE A 254 3.02 13.21 -10.26
C ILE A 254 2.73 14.69 -9.96
N PHE A 255 2.34 15.48 -10.98
CA PHE A 255 1.92 16.87 -10.79
C PHE A 255 0.59 16.96 -10.03
N LEU A 256 -0.37 16.11 -10.32
CA LEU A 256 -1.64 16.07 -9.59
C LEU A 256 -1.43 15.68 -8.13
N ALA A 257 -0.66 14.62 -7.88
CA ALA A 257 -0.36 14.16 -6.52
C ALA A 257 0.37 15.22 -5.69
N SER A 258 1.43 15.81 -6.26
CA SER A 258 2.22 16.84 -5.59
C SER A 258 1.41 18.12 -5.32
N GLY A 259 0.60 18.54 -6.30
CA GLY A 259 -0.31 19.69 -6.15
C GLY A 259 -1.37 19.45 -5.08
N THR A 260 -1.92 18.26 -5.01
CA THR A 260 -2.88 17.84 -3.97
C THR A 260 -2.23 17.88 -2.59
N PHE A 261 -1.05 17.27 -2.43
CA PHE A 261 -0.33 17.25 -1.16
C PHE A 261 0.01 18.65 -0.66
N TYR A 262 0.54 19.49 -1.55
CA TYR A 262 0.81 20.88 -1.20
C TYR A 262 -0.45 21.63 -0.77
N SER A 263 -1.57 21.42 -1.47
CA SER A 263 -2.86 22.06 -1.14
C SER A 263 -3.39 21.63 0.23
N VAL A 264 -3.32 20.34 0.54
CA VAL A 264 -3.72 19.78 1.85
C VAL A 264 -2.87 20.41 2.96
N ILE A 265 -1.55 20.46 2.80
CA ILE A 265 -0.65 21.04 3.80
C ILE A 265 -0.94 22.53 4.01
N VAL A 266 -1.12 23.29 2.94
CA VAL A 266 -1.46 24.71 3.02
C VAL A 266 -2.80 24.92 3.72
N SER A 267 -3.82 24.13 3.39
CA SER A 267 -5.16 24.23 3.99
C SER A 267 -5.12 24.07 5.50
N PHE A 268 -4.42 23.05 6.03
CA PHE A 268 -4.27 22.85 7.48
C PHE A 268 -3.51 23.99 8.15
N ASN A 269 -2.44 24.49 7.53
CA ASN A 269 -1.69 25.63 8.09
C ASN A 269 -2.48 26.94 8.07
N LYS A 270 -3.41 27.11 7.13
CA LYS A 270 -4.29 28.29 7.06
C LYS A 270 -5.49 28.16 7.98
N LEU A 271 -6.07 26.98 8.11
CA LEU A 271 -7.20 26.73 9.00
C LEU A 271 -6.79 26.83 10.48
N PHE A 272 -5.59 26.35 10.82
CA PHE A 272 -5.08 26.31 12.19
C PHE A 272 -3.75 27.07 12.33
N PRO A 273 -3.77 28.43 12.30
CA PRO A 273 -2.55 29.21 12.44
C PRO A 273 -1.83 28.94 13.77
N GLY A 274 -0.54 28.61 13.70
CA GLY A 274 0.30 28.32 14.87
C GLY A 274 0.45 26.83 15.20
N ILE A 275 -0.57 26.01 14.96
CA ILE A 275 -0.51 24.55 15.23
C ILE A 275 -0.68 23.70 13.95
N GLY A 276 -1.00 24.31 12.82
CA GLY A 276 -1.27 23.61 11.56
C GLY A 276 -0.11 22.70 11.12
N SER A 277 1.13 23.14 11.30
CA SER A 277 2.31 22.31 10.97
C SER A 277 2.44 21.06 11.84
N LEU A 278 2.02 21.13 13.11
CA LEU A 278 1.99 19.97 14.00
C LEU A 278 0.88 19.00 13.59
N LEU A 279 -0.28 19.52 13.19
CA LEU A 279 -1.37 18.70 12.65
C LEU A 279 -0.96 18.01 11.35
N VAL A 280 -0.26 18.72 10.46
CA VAL A 280 0.31 18.11 9.22
C VAL A 280 1.27 16.98 9.56
N LEU A 281 2.08 17.09 10.61
CA LEU A 281 2.97 16.03 11.05
C LEU A 281 2.17 14.80 11.52
N ILE A 282 1.12 14.99 12.31
CA ILE A 282 0.22 13.89 12.74
C ILE A 282 -0.45 13.23 11.52
N ILE A 283 -0.91 14.04 10.57
CA ILE A 283 -1.49 13.52 9.32
C ILE A 283 -0.43 12.71 8.53
N THR A 284 0.83 13.16 8.52
CA THR A 284 1.92 12.39 7.87
C THR A 284 2.06 11.00 8.50
N MET A 285 2.03 10.92 9.83
CA MET A 285 2.09 9.65 10.55
C MET A 285 0.93 8.73 10.18
N LEU A 286 -0.29 9.26 10.16
CA LEU A 286 -1.48 8.49 9.78
C LEU A 286 -1.42 8.04 8.33
N GLN A 287 -0.96 8.88 7.42
CA GLN A 287 -0.81 8.55 6.00
C GLN A 287 0.22 7.45 5.77
N THR A 288 1.40 7.54 6.39
CA THR A 288 2.46 6.53 6.25
C THR A 288 2.01 5.17 6.78
N SER A 289 1.22 5.16 7.87
CA SER A 289 0.72 3.93 8.50
C SER A 289 -0.51 3.33 7.82
N SER A 290 -1.27 4.12 7.06
CA SER A 290 -2.58 3.70 6.51
C SER A 290 -2.63 3.68 4.99
N SER A 291 -1.58 4.10 4.28
CA SER A 291 -1.60 4.17 2.80
C SER A 291 -1.57 2.81 2.10
N GLY A 292 -1.24 1.72 2.80
CA GLY A 292 -1.06 0.41 2.16
C GLY A 292 0.18 0.33 1.27
N GLY A 293 1.14 1.25 1.45
CA GLY A 293 2.33 1.35 0.60
C GLY A 293 3.41 0.33 0.95
N SER A 294 3.74 0.19 2.23
CA SER A 294 4.76 -0.75 2.71
C SER A 294 4.21 -2.17 2.90
N TYR A 295 3.00 -2.28 3.44
CA TYR A 295 2.26 -3.54 3.62
C TYR A 295 0.86 -3.37 3.08
N SER A 296 0.21 -4.50 2.74
CA SER A 296 -1.21 -4.48 2.41
C SER A 296 -2.02 -3.93 3.57
N ILE A 297 -3.00 -3.08 3.26
CA ILE A 297 -3.90 -2.51 4.26
C ILE A 297 -4.72 -3.58 5.00
N TYR A 298 -4.92 -4.76 4.40
CA TYR A 298 -5.61 -5.89 5.02
C TYR A 298 -4.84 -6.44 6.24
N LEU A 299 -3.51 -6.28 6.27
CA LEU A 299 -2.67 -6.67 7.39
C LEU A 299 -2.68 -5.66 8.56
N ALA A 300 -3.15 -4.44 8.29
CA ALA A 300 -3.26 -3.40 9.32
C ALA A 300 -4.50 -3.60 10.21
N SER A 301 -4.46 -3.03 11.42
CA SER A 301 -5.63 -3.08 12.30
C SER A 301 -6.82 -2.31 11.70
N PRO A 302 -8.08 -2.62 12.10
CA PRO A 302 -9.29 -2.03 11.49
C PRO A 302 -9.33 -0.51 11.50
N VAL A 303 -8.72 0.14 12.49
CA VAL A 303 -8.61 1.61 12.57
C VAL A 303 -7.87 2.16 11.37
N PHE A 304 -6.70 1.59 11.02
CA PHE A 304 -5.92 2.02 9.87
C PHE A 304 -6.60 1.70 8.53
N GLN A 305 -7.32 0.57 8.45
CA GLN A 305 -8.14 0.24 7.28
C GLN A 305 -9.26 1.27 7.05
N THR A 306 -9.85 1.81 8.12
CA THR A 306 -10.84 2.88 8.00
C THR A 306 -10.20 4.18 7.53
N ILE A 307 -9.08 4.59 8.15
CA ILE A 307 -8.34 5.82 7.80
C ILE A 307 -7.86 5.80 6.33
N HIS A 308 -7.46 4.64 5.85
CA HIS A 308 -6.97 4.40 4.47
C HIS A 308 -7.81 5.10 3.40
N ARG A 309 -9.13 5.07 3.52
CA ARG A 309 -10.07 5.64 2.53
C ARG A 309 -10.12 7.17 2.53
N PHE A 310 -9.68 7.80 3.62
CA PHE A 310 -9.81 9.25 3.85
C PHE A 310 -8.50 10.01 3.73
N ILE A 311 -7.44 9.39 3.24
CA ILE A 311 -6.13 10.03 3.10
C ILE A 311 -5.68 10.08 1.64
N PRO A 312 -5.14 11.21 1.17
CA PRO A 312 -4.71 11.35 -0.22
C PRO A 312 -3.54 10.46 -0.60
N MET A 313 -2.69 10.06 0.37
CA MET A 313 -1.52 9.21 0.11
C MET A 313 -1.91 7.82 -0.39
N THR A 314 -3.04 7.26 0.04
CA THR A 314 -3.59 5.99 -0.49
C THR A 314 -3.70 6.03 -2.00
N TYR A 315 -4.39 7.03 -2.51
CA TYR A 315 -4.64 7.17 -3.94
C TYR A 315 -3.38 7.52 -4.73
N SER A 316 -2.46 8.25 -4.12
CA SER A 316 -1.15 8.52 -4.74
C SER A 316 -0.32 7.25 -4.86
N VAL A 317 -0.24 6.44 -3.81
CA VAL A 317 0.49 5.15 -3.81
C VAL A 317 -0.10 4.21 -4.85
N ASP A 318 -1.43 4.06 -4.87
CA ASP A 318 -2.10 3.15 -5.81
C ASP A 318 -1.95 3.61 -7.27
N GLY A 319 -2.02 4.91 -7.53
CA GLY A 319 -1.80 5.45 -8.87
C GLY A 319 -0.35 5.25 -9.37
N PHE A 320 0.65 5.52 -8.52
CA PHE A 320 2.04 5.23 -8.88
C PHE A 320 2.28 3.72 -9.05
N ARG A 321 1.66 2.87 -8.20
CA ARG A 321 1.75 1.43 -8.34
C ARG A 321 1.20 0.93 -9.66
N LYS A 322 0.04 1.45 -10.09
CA LYS A 322 -0.54 1.13 -11.39
C LYS A 322 0.37 1.51 -12.54
N LEU A 323 0.96 2.71 -12.48
CA LEU A 323 1.80 3.23 -13.58
C LEU A 323 3.22 2.63 -13.63
N LEU A 324 3.78 2.19 -12.49
CA LEU A 324 5.16 1.69 -12.42
C LEU A 324 5.26 0.17 -12.31
N SER A 325 4.31 -0.46 -11.59
CA SER A 325 4.44 -1.87 -11.21
C SER A 325 3.37 -2.77 -11.81
N LEU A 326 2.23 -2.24 -12.24
CA LEU A 326 1.09 -3.03 -12.74
C LEU A 326 0.86 -2.83 -14.24
N ASP A 327 1.68 -2.02 -14.88
CA ASP A 327 1.60 -1.70 -16.31
C ASP A 327 0.17 -1.31 -16.75
N SER A 328 -0.45 -0.38 -16.02
CA SER A 328 -1.84 0.01 -16.19
C SER A 328 -2.05 1.51 -16.16
N THR A 329 -2.79 2.02 -17.14
CA THR A 329 -3.25 3.43 -17.21
C THR A 329 -4.59 3.68 -16.53
N ASN A 330 -5.23 2.67 -15.95
CA ASN A 330 -6.53 2.82 -15.32
C ASN A 330 -6.43 3.46 -13.92
N ILE A 331 -6.03 4.74 -13.89
CA ILE A 331 -5.85 5.57 -12.69
C ILE A 331 -7.01 6.56 -12.46
N ARG A 332 -8.17 6.33 -13.08
CA ARG A 332 -9.31 7.27 -13.00
C ARG A 332 -9.81 7.49 -11.58
N THR A 333 -9.91 6.43 -10.79
CA THR A 333 -10.36 6.49 -9.39
C THR A 333 -9.39 7.30 -8.54
N GLU A 334 -8.10 7.09 -8.72
CA GLU A 334 -7.02 7.76 -7.99
C GLU A 334 -6.98 9.25 -8.35
N CYS A 335 -7.06 9.56 -9.65
CA CYS A 335 -7.15 10.95 -10.11
C CYS A 335 -8.38 11.67 -9.55
N LEU A 336 -9.56 11.04 -9.61
CA LEU A 336 -10.79 11.62 -9.09
C LEU A 336 -10.69 11.91 -7.59
N ALA A 337 -10.19 10.95 -6.82
CA ALA A 337 -10.00 11.14 -5.38
C ALA A 337 -9.03 12.29 -5.08
N LEU A 338 -7.87 12.35 -5.77
CA LEU A 338 -6.91 13.43 -5.61
C LEU A 338 -7.52 14.79 -6.01
N PHE A 339 -8.32 14.88 -7.07
CA PHE A 339 -9.04 16.10 -7.43
C PHE A 339 -10.05 16.53 -6.35
N ILE A 340 -10.74 15.59 -5.71
CA ILE A 340 -11.65 15.90 -4.58
C ILE A 340 -10.86 16.48 -3.42
N PHE A 341 -9.73 15.88 -3.01
CA PHE A 341 -8.87 16.42 -1.96
C PHE A 341 -8.32 17.80 -2.32
N LEU A 342 -7.90 18.00 -3.56
CA LEU A 342 -7.44 19.29 -4.08
C LEU A 342 -8.54 20.34 -3.96
N GLY A 343 -9.75 20.05 -4.46
CA GLY A 343 -10.89 20.96 -4.44
C GLY A 343 -11.32 21.35 -3.02
N LEU A 344 -11.44 20.35 -2.11
CA LEU A 344 -11.73 20.59 -0.70
C LEU A 344 -10.66 21.46 -0.04
N SER A 345 -9.39 21.22 -0.33
CA SER A 345 -8.29 22.02 0.20
C SER A 345 -8.34 23.46 -0.30
N GLN A 346 -8.67 23.70 -1.57
CA GLN A 346 -8.85 25.04 -2.12
C GLN A 346 -10.02 25.77 -1.47
N LEU A 347 -11.13 25.09 -1.23
CA LEU A 347 -12.29 25.64 -0.51
C LEU A 347 -11.89 26.04 0.92
N ILE A 348 -11.15 25.19 1.63
CA ILE A 348 -10.66 25.49 2.99
C ILE A 348 -9.72 26.72 2.99
N ILE A 349 -8.81 26.82 2.03
CA ILE A 349 -7.89 27.96 1.89
C ILE A 349 -8.69 29.25 1.66
N TYR A 350 -9.73 29.20 0.83
CA TYR A 350 -10.62 30.34 0.56
C TYR A 350 -11.38 30.77 1.80
N LEU A 351 -12.03 29.84 2.50
CA LEU A 351 -12.80 30.11 3.72
C LEU A 351 -11.90 30.64 4.85
N ALA A 352 -10.70 30.06 5.03
CA ALA A 352 -9.74 30.51 6.02
C ALA A 352 -9.26 31.95 5.74
N TYR A 353 -9.06 32.33 4.47
CA TYR A 353 -8.74 33.70 4.10
C TYR A 353 -9.83 34.68 4.56
N TRP A 354 -11.11 34.40 4.23
CA TRP A 354 -12.23 35.26 4.58
C TRP A 354 -12.45 35.37 6.10
N TYR A 355 -12.28 34.27 6.82
CA TYR A 355 -12.39 34.24 8.27
C TYR A 355 -11.34 35.13 8.92
N HIS A 356 -10.08 35.03 8.55
CA HIS A 356 -9.00 35.84 9.10
C HIS A 356 -8.99 37.30 8.62
N GLU A 357 -9.59 37.59 7.46
CA GLU A 357 -9.76 38.97 6.98
C GLU A 357 -10.86 39.69 7.76
N LYS A 358 -11.96 39.02 8.15
CA LYS A 358 -12.99 39.58 9.04
C LYS A 358 -12.45 39.95 10.41
N GLU A 359 -11.57 39.17 11.00
CA GLU A 359 -10.97 39.47 12.30
C GLU A 359 -10.04 40.67 12.27
N LYS A 360 -9.54 41.08 11.11
CA LYS A 360 -8.60 42.21 10.95
C LYS A 360 -9.27 43.52 10.61
N ARG A 361 -10.56 43.55 10.28
CA ARG A 361 -11.32 44.78 10.06
C ARG A 361 -11.66 45.36 11.44
N PRO A 362 -11.19 46.57 11.80
CA PRO A 362 -11.65 47.22 13.02
C PRO A 362 -13.16 47.44 12.92
N ARG A 363 -13.89 47.12 13.97
CA ARG A 363 -15.28 47.51 14.15
C ARG A 363 -15.38 49.02 14.28
#